data_90ee6d2af6b4555a13f0949c112a3333
#
_entry.id   90ee6d2af6b4555a13f0949c112a3333
#
_cell.length_a   1.000
_cell.length_b   1.000
_cell.length_c   1.000
_cell.angle_alpha   90.00
_cell.angle_beta   90.00
_cell.angle_gamma   90.00
#
_symmetry.space_group_name_H-M   'P 1'
#
loop_
_entity.id
_entity.type
_entity.pdbx_description
1 polymer ?
#
loop_
_entity_poly.entity_id
_entity_poly.type
_entity_poly.pdbx_seq_one_letter_code
_entity_poly.pdbx_strand_id
1 'polypeptide(L)'
;PVVAARPMMQAQPMAAAQPVAAAPAAAAPAVAAAPAPVVETGHAVKSPMVGTFYRASSPNAKPFGELGQQVKEGEPICIIEAMKIMNEIEADKSGTITKILVENGQPVEFGQPLFIIE
;
A
#
# COMPACT_ATOMS: atom_id res chain seq x y z
N PRO A 1 -62.69 -29.18 -53.19
CA PRO A 1 -61.90 -29.53 -52.02
C PRO A 1 -60.53 -28.91 -52.08
N VAL A 2 -60.27 -28.05 -51.21
CA VAL A 2 -59.04 -27.32 -51.17
C VAL A 2 -58.13 -28.00 -50.13
N VAL A 3 -57.04 -28.43 -50.58
CA VAL A 3 -56.06 -28.98 -49.65
C VAL A 3 -55.18 -27.85 -49.17
N ALA A 4 -55.36 -27.51 -47.99
CA ALA A 4 -54.50 -26.49 -47.41
C ALA A 4 -53.10 -27.04 -47.21
N ALA A 5 -52.19 -26.51 -47.91
CA ALA A 5 -50.81 -26.84 -47.68
C ALA A 5 -50.44 -26.34 -46.30
N ARG A 6 -50.04 -27.23 -45.52
CA ARG A 6 -49.55 -26.82 -44.20
C ARG A 6 -48.12 -26.37 -44.30
N PRO A 7 -47.86 -25.24 -43.87
CA PRO A 7 -46.44 -24.87 -43.79
C PRO A 7 -45.77 -25.76 -42.77
N MET A 8 -44.81 -26.44 -43.24
CA MET A 8 -43.96 -27.16 -42.34
C MET A 8 -43.24 -26.19 -41.47
N MET A 9 -43.55 -26.24 -40.25
CA MET A 9 -42.71 -25.49 -39.33
C MET A 9 -41.35 -26.15 -39.29
N GLN A 10 -40.44 -25.50 -39.89
CA GLN A 10 -39.07 -25.94 -39.72
C GLN A 10 -38.65 -25.60 -38.33
N ALA A 11 -38.39 -26.61 -37.60
CA ALA A 11 -37.74 -26.40 -36.33
C ALA A 11 -36.37 -25.83 -36.63
N GLN A 12 -36.22 -24.63 -36.28
CA GLN A 12 -34.90 -24.07 -36.36
C GLN A 12 -34.02 -24.78 -35.37
N PRO A 13 -32.90 -25.27 -35.81
CA PRO A 13 -31.98 -25.83 -34.83
C PRO A 13 -31.63 -24.72 -33.85
N MET A 14 -31.95 -24.94 -32.64
CA MET A 14 -31.44 -24.07 -31.59
C MET A 14 -29.96 -24.05 -31.77
N ALA A 15 -29.50 -22.86 -32.05
CA ALA A 15 -28.08 -22.65 -32.02
C ALA A 15 -27.57 -23.17 -30.69
N ALA A 16 -26.72 -24.13 -30.77
CA ALA A 16 -26.10 -24.63 -29.57
C ALA A 16 -25.54 -23.42 -28.82
N ALA A 17 -25.94 -23.30 -27.60
CA ALA A 17 -25.40 -22.32 -26.76
C ALA A 17 -23.89 -22.48 -26.84
N GLN A 18 -23.26 -21.48 -27.34
CA GLN A 18 -21.81 -21.49 -27.30
C GLN A 18 -21.40 -21.63 -25.86
N PRO A 19 -20.55 -22.56 -25.56
CA PRO A 19 -19.99 -22.56 -24.25
C PRO A 19 -19.31 -21.20 -24.10
N VAL A 20 -19.89 -20.40 -23.25
CA VAL A 20 -19.16 -19.23 -22.84
C VAL A 20 -17.89 -19.77 -22.26
N ALA A 21 -16.86 -19.67 -23.01
CA ALA A 21 -15.58 -19.94 -22.43
C ALA A 21 -15.52 -19.05 -21.19
N ALA A 22 -15.63 -19.66 -20.07
CA ALA A 22 -15.41 -18.94 -18.85
C ALA A 22 -14.07 -18.25 -19.07
N ALA A 23 -14.12 -16.97 -19.24
CA ALA A 23 -12.89 -16.23 -19.24
C ALA A 23 -12.12 -16.73 -18.04
N PRO A 24 -10.92 -17.17 -18.22
CA PRO A 24 -10.15 -17.54 -17.07
C PRO A 24 -10.27 -16.35 -16.13
N ALA A 25 -10.79 -16.64 -14.99
CA ALA A 25 -10.84 -15.61 -13.97
C ALA A 25 -9.51 -14.93 -14.05
N ALA A 26 -9.56 -13.71 -14.50
CA ALA A 26 -8.35 -12.95 -14.60
C ALA A 26 -7.62 -13.26 -13.33
N ALA A 27 -6.51 -13.90 -13.46
CA ALA A 27 -5.70 -14.21 -12.33
C ALA A 27 -5.81 -12.98 -11.47
N ALA A 28 -6.37 -13.15 -10.32
CA ALA A 28 -6.48 -12.08 -9.38
C ALA A 28 -5.20 -11.29 -9.55
N PRO A 29 -5.28 -10.03 -9.84
CA PRO A 29 -4.08 -9.29 -10.07
C PRO A 29 -3.16 -9.75 -8.98
N ALA A 30 -2.16 -10.42 -9.39
CA ALA A 30 -1.18 -10.84 -8.44
C ALA A 30 -1.05 -9.62 -7.59
N VAL A 31 -1.56 -9.68 -6.42
CA VAL A 31 -1.33 -8.64 -5.44
C VAL A 31 0.13 -8.37 -5.69
N ALA A 32 0.38 -7.26 -6.29
CA ALA A 32 1.71 -6.97 -6.75
C ALA A 32 2.59 -7.50 -5.68
N ALA A 33 3.24 -8.56 -5.97
CA ALA A 33 3.94 -9.31 -4.99
C ALA A 33 4.55 -8.27 -4.12
N ALA A 34 4.11 -8.21 -2.88
CA ALA A 34 4.69 -7.28 -1.95
C ALA A 34 6.15 -7.29 -2.32
N PRO A 35 6.72 -6.19 -2.73
CA PRO A 35 8.06 -6.18 -3.24
C PRO A 35 8.85 -7.04 -2.31
N ALA A 36 9.47 -8.06 -2.88
CA ALA A 36 10.23 -9.01 -2.10
C ALA A 36 10.91 -8.19 -1.04
N PRO A 37 10.81 -8.57 0.22
CA PRO A 37 11.38 -7.76 1.26
C PRO A 37 12.79 -7.44 0.84
N VAL A 38 12.96 -6.22 0.43
CA VAL A 38 14.30 -5.74 0.17
C VAL A 38 14.95 -5.96 1.50
N VAL A 39 15.88 -6.89 1.53
CA VAL A 39 16.69 -7.04 2.72
C VAL A 39 17.47 -5.75 2.80
N GLU A 40 16.83 -4.75 3.32
CA GLU A 40 17.52 -3.51 3.56
C GLU A 40 18.46 -3.81 4.70
N THR A 41 19.72 -3.73 4.39
CA THR A 41 20.74 -3.78 5.42
C THR A 41 20.51 -2.55 6.28
N GLY A 42 20.03 -2.76 7.50
CA GLY A 42 19.75 -1.67 8.41
C GLY A 42 18.53 -1.94 9.25
N HIS A 43 18.35 -1.11 10.24
CA HIS A 43 17.23 -1.22 11.15
C HIS A 43 16.06 -0.34 10.68
N ALA A 44 14.89 -0.93 10.52
CA ALA A 44 13.69 -0.19 10.16
C ALA A 44 13.00 0.36 11.41
N VAL A 45 12.84 1.66 11.47
CA VAL A 45 12.02 2.30 12.49
C VAL A 45 10.58 2.23 12.02
N LYS A 46 9.73 1.57 12.77
CA LYS A 46 8.33 1.36 12.41
C LYS A 46 7.41 2.29 13.18
N SER A 47 6.28 2.61 12.56
CA SER A 47 5.27 3.43 13.21
C SER A 47 4.61 2.66 14.36
N PRO A 48 4.56 3.21 15.57
CA PRO A 48 3.88 2.59 16.70
C PRO A 48 2.37 2.83 16.70
N MET A 49 1.86 3.59 15.74
CA MET A 49 0.45 3.94 15.70
C MET A 49 0.00 4.32 14.28
N VAL A 50 -1.30 4.39 14.10
CA VAL A 50 -1.90 4.91 12.87
C VAL A 50 -2.01 6.43 12.98
N GLY A 51 -1.65 7.14 11.94
CA GLY A 51 -1.77 8.60 11.92
C GLY A 51 -1.16 9.21 10.67
N THR A 52 -0.85 10.48 10.75
CA THR A 52 -0.22 11.21 9.66
C THR A 52 1.24 11.51 10.00
N PHE A 53 2.12 11.16 9.11
CA PHE A 53 3.56 11.38 9.30
C PHE A 53 3.94 12.83 9.04
N TYR A 54 4.71 13.41 9.96
CA TYR A 54 5.32 14.71 9.77
C TYR A 54 6.78 14.64 10.14
N ARG A 55 7.61 15.34 9.38
CA ARG A 55 9.04 15.38 9.63
C ARG A 55 9.42 16.42 10.69
N ALA A 56 8.53 17.35 10.95
CA ALA A 56 8.75 18.45 11.88
C ALA A 56 7.48 18.73 12.68
N SER A 57 7.64 19.40 13.82
CA SER A 57 6.48 19.74 14.69
C SER A 57 5.60 20.84 14.10
N SER A 58 6.10 21.59 13.13
CA SER A 58 5.32 22.60 12.43
C SER A 58 5.86 22.78 11.02
N PRO A 59 5.07 23.37 10.09
CA PRO A 59 5.54 23.60 8.72
C PRO A 59 6.80 24.41 8.60
N ASN A 60 7.06 25.27 9.58
CA ASN A 60 8.22 26.15 9.59
C ASN A 60 9.38 25.64 10.44
N ALA A 61 9.21 24.52 11.09
CA ALA A 61 10.26 23.93 11.92
C ALA A 61 11.22 23.09 11.09
N LYS A 62 12.43 22.93 11.59
CA LYS A 62 13.38 22.03 10.96
C LYS A 62 12.95 20.58 11.16
N PRO A 63 13.14 19.71 10.16
CA PRO A 63 12.88 18.30 10.33
C PRO A 63 13.71 17.70 11.46
N PHE A 64 13.10 16.82 12.23
CA PHE A 64 13.81 16.12 13.30
C PHE A 64 14.83 15.13 12.76
N GLY A 65 14.46 14.42 11.70
CA GLY A 65 15.31 13.42 11.08
C GLY A 65 15.48 13.72 9.60
N GLU A 66 16.70 13.75 9.13
CA GLU A 66 17.01 13.96 7.73
C GLU A 66 17.86 12.83 7.18
N LEU A 67 17.81 12.65 5.87
CA LEU A 67 18.62 11.65 5.20
C LEU A 67 20.10 11.96 5.43
N GLY A 68 20.85 10.95 5.86
CA GLY A 68 22.27 11.10 6.19
C GLY A 68 22.54 11.62 7.58
N GLN A 69 21.53 11.94 8.35
CA GLN A 69 21.70 12.42 9.71
C GLN A 69 22.02 11.27 10.68
N GLN A 70 22.96 11.50 11.55
CA GLN A 70 23.25 10.57 12.63
C GLN A 70 22.27 10.80 13.77
N VAL A 71 21.67 9.73 14.24
CA VAL A 71 20.70 9.77 15.35
C VAL A 71 21.09 8.80 16.44
N LYS A 72 20.62 9.07 17.64
CA LYS A 72 20.84 8.20 18.81
C LYS A 72 19.50 7.60 19.23
N GLU A 73 19.58 6.44 19.86
CA GLU A 73 18.41 5.84 20.47
C GLU A 73 17.75 6.80 21.45
N GLY A 74 16.42 6.96 21.32
CA GLY A 74 15.67 7.92 22.12
C GLY A 74 15.59 9.33 21.55
N GLU A 75 16.28 9.60 20.46
CA GLU A 75 16.20 10.90 19.81
C GLU A 75 14.97 11.00 18.92
N PRO A 76 14.16 12.07 19.03
CA PRO A 76 12.99 12.20 18.17
C PRO A 76 13.41 12.38 16.70
N ILE A 77 12.78 11.60 15.82
CA ILE A 77 13.11 11.60 14.40
C ILE A 77 11.94 12.01 13.52
N CYS A 78 10.71 11.91 14.06
CA CYS A 78 9.52 12.32 13.32
C CYS A 78 8.36 12.51 14.28
N ILE A 79 7.25 12.97 13.72
CA ILE A 79 6.00 13.13 14.47
C ILE A 79 4.90 12.39 13.72
N ILE A 80 4.05 11.72 14.47
CA ILE A 80 2.82 11.15 13.93
C ILE A 80 1.65 11.81 14.62
N GLU A 81 0.83 12.49 13.83
CA GLU A 81 -0.40 13.09 14.31
C GLU A 81 -1.51 12.04 14.26
N ALA A 82 -2.07 11.75 15.42
CA ALA A 82 -3.20 10.86 15.55
C ALA A 82 -4.22 11.51 16.47
N MET A 83 -5.49 11.57 16.04
CA MET A 83 -6.59 12.11 16.87
C MET A 83 -6.28 13.51 17.41
N LYS A 84 -5.70 14.38 16.58
CA LYS A 84 -5.31 15.76 16.93
C LYS A 84 -4.20 15.86 17.97
N ILE A 85 -3.52 14.75 18.22
CA ILE A 85 -2.38 14.72 19.14
C ILE A 85 -1.11 14.47 18.33
N MET A 86 -0.11 15.31 18.56
CA MET A 86 1.19 15.17 17.94
C MET A 86 2.06 14.26 18.81
N ASN A 87 2.40 13.10 18.31
CA ASN A 87 3.21 12.13 19.01
C ASN A 87 4.62 12.11 18.43
N GLU A 88 5.61 12.39 19.24
CA GLU A 88 6.99 12.31 18.81
C GLU A 88 7.42 10.85 18.75
N ILE A 89 8.01 10.48 17.63
CA ILE A 89 8.52 9.13 17.42
C ILE A 89 10.03 9.19 17.56
N GLU A 90 10.54 8.38 18.46
CA GLU A 90 11.97 8.32 18.76
C GLU A 90 12.65 7.20 18.00
N ALA A 91 13.92 7.38 17.72
CA ALA A 91 14.74 6.33 17.14
C ALA A 91 14.89 5.20 18.15
N ASP A 92 14.66 3.99 17.73
CA ASP A 92 14.83 2.82 18.58
C ASP A 92 16.22 2.17 18.45
N LYS A 93 17.08 2.80 17.67
CA LYS A 93 18.45 2.39 17.49
C LYS A 93 19.33 3.59 17.11
N SER A 94 20.57 3.60 17.54
CA SER A 94 21.54 4.60 17.15
C SER A 94 22.15 4.26 15.79
N GLY A 95 22.38 5.25 14.98
CA GLY A 95 22.99 5.08 13.67
C GLY A 95 22.74 6.27 12.77
N THR A 96 22.85 6.05 11.47
CA THR A 96 22.63 7.07 10.45
C THR A 96 21.37 6.76 9.65
N ILE A 97 20.53 7.75 9.41
CA ILE A 97 19.34 7.60 8.59
C ILE A 97 19.79 7.48 7.14
N THR A 98 19.60 6.29 6.57
CA THR A 98 20.00 6.00 5.18
C THR A 98 18.85 6.09 4.22
N LYS A 99 17.62 5.90 4.70
CA LYS A 99 16.41 6.02 3.88
C LYS A 99 15.26 6.57 4.69
N ILE A 100 14.44 7.36 4.02
CA ILE A 100 13.17 7.85 4.55
C ILE A 100 12.09 7.27 3.64
N LEU A 101 11.24 6.41 4.19
CA LEU A 101 10.28 5.63 3.42
C LEU A 101 8.91 6.28 3.28
N VAL A 102 8.67 7.35 4.02
CA VAL A 102 7.41 8.09 3.99
C VAL A 102 7.68 9.56 3.79
N GLU A 103 6.72 10.22 3.19
CA GLU A 103 6.80 11.65 2.95
C GLU A 103 6.02 12.46 3.99
N ASN A 104 6.39 13.72 4.13
CA ASN A 104 5.71 14.64 5.04
C ASN A 104 4.23 14.78 4.67
N GLY A 105 3.36 14.58 5.64
CA GLY A 105 1.92 14.64 5.42
C GLY A 105 1.28 13.36 4.90
N GLN A 106 2.04 12.28 4.79
CA GLN A 106 1.54 11.00 4.33
C GLN A 106 0.91 10.20 5.47
N PRO A 107 -0.26 9.56 5.24
CA PRO A 107 -0.82 8.68 6.25
C PRO A 107 0.04 7.43 6.43
N VAL A 108 0.18 6.99 7.66
CA VAL A 108 0.94 5.80 8.01
C VAL A 108 0.09 4.86 8.85
N GLU A 109 0.41 3.58 8.76
CA GLU A 109 -0.27 2.54 9.51
C GLU A 109 0.64 1.96 10.58
N PHE A 110 0.04 1.30 11.55
CA PHE A 110 0.78 0.61 12.60
C PHE A 110 1.76 -0.40 11.99
N GLY A 111 3.01 -0.33 12.43
CA GLY A 111 4.03 -1.25 11.95
C GLY A 111 4.62 -0.90 10.60
N GLN A 112 4.19 0.20 9.98
CA GLN A 112 4.74 0.63 8.71
C GLN A 112 6.16 1.17 8.90
N PRO A 113 7.14 0.70 8.10
CA PRO A 113 8.49 1.26 8.17
C PRO A 113 8.52 2.73 7.78
N LEU A 114 9.18 3.53 8.57
CA LEU A 114 9.31 4.98 8.37
C LEU A 114 10.71 5.37 7.91
N PHE A 115 11.71 4.84 8.58
CA PHE A 115 13.12 5.15 8.34
C PHE A 115 13.95 3.90 8.37
N ILE A 116 15.09 3.95 7.70
CA ILE A 116 16.13 2.95 7.83
C ILE A 116 17.34 3.61 8.47
N ILE A 117 17.80 3.00 9.54
CA ILE A 117 18.97 3.45 10.30
C ILE A 117 20.06 2.40 10.18
N GLU A 118 21.23 2.80 9.79
CA GLU A 118 22.41 1.94 9.69
C GLU A 118 23.53 2.34 10.62
#